data_133f50ce2b41da25b91d2f80706770d6
#
_entry.id   133f50ce2b41da25b91d2f80706770d6
#
_cell.length_a   1.000
_cell.length_b   1.000
_cell.length_c   1.000
_cell.angle_alpha   90.00
_cell.angle_beta   90.00
_cell.angle_gamma   90.00
#
_symmetry.space_group_name_H-M   'P 1'
#
loop_
_entity.id
_entity.type
_entity.pdbx_description
1 polymer ?
#
loop_
_entity_poly.entity_id
_entity_poly.type
_entity_poly.pdbx_seq_one_letter_code
_entity_poly.pdbx_strand_id
1 'polypeptide(L)'
;MIVFDHVSKTYPNGYQALKDINLTIDQGEFVAIIGLSGAGKSTLIRTINRMHDITEGKLTVDDIDVMTLHGAALRKFRRHIG
;
A
#
# COMPACT_ATOMS: atom_id res chain seq x y z
N MET A 1 1.06 -10.29 -6.62
CA MET A 1 2.12 -10.03 -5.63
C MET A 1 2.20 -8.54 -5.30
N ILE A 2 2.24 -8.22 -4.04
CA ILE A 2 2.35 -6.83 -3.57
C ILE A 2 3.72 -6.66 -2.95
N VAL A 3 4.47 -5.64 -3.39
CA VAL A 3 5.84 -5.41 -2.90
C VAL A 3 5.95 -4.00 -2.34
N PHE A 4 6.32 -3.92 -1.07
CA PHE A 4 6.71 -2.68 -0.41
C PHE A 4 8.23 -2.62 -0.38
N ASP A 5 8.82 -1.60 -0.98
CA ASP A 5 10.26 -1.40 -1.07
C ASP A 5 10.63 -0.07 -0.42
N HIS A 6 11.17 -0.14 0.78
CA HIS A 6 11.52 1.03 1.60
C HIS A 6 10.38 2.05 1.72
N VAL A 7 9.17 1.55 1.93
CA VAL A 7 7.98 2.40 1.98
C VAL A 7 7.83 3.05 3.35
N SER A 8 7.64 4.37 3.32
CA SER A 8 7.33 5.15 4.51
C SER A 8 6.05 5.96 4.26
N LYS A 9 5.29 6.19 5.31
CA LYS A 9 4.11 7.03 5.28
C LYS A 9 4.08 7.92 6.51
N THR A 10 4.18 9.23 6.28
CA THR A 10 4.05 10.25 7.32
C THR A 10 2.85 11.13 6.98
N TYR A 11 1.93 11.26 7.92
CA TYR A 11 0.75 12.10 7.75
C TYR A 11 1.10 13.58 7.98
N PRO A 12 0.25 14.51 7.49
CA PRO A 12 0.52 15.96 7.63
C PRO A 12 0.70 16.43 9.07
N ASN A 13 0.14 15.71 10.06
CA ASN A 13 0.30 16.03 11.46
C ASN A 13 1.65 15.56 12.05
N GLY A 14 2.52 14.96 11.21
CA GLY A 14 3.82 14.46 11.63
C GLY A 14 3.83 13.00 12.09
N TYR A 15 2.67 12.35 12.19
CA TYR A 15 2.61 10.94 12.60
C TYR A 15 3.15 10.04 11.48
N GLN A 16 4.20 9.27 11.78
CA GLN A 16 4.77 8.30 10.85
C GLN A 16 4.14 6.93 11.09
N ALA A 17 3.20 6.57 10.24
CA ALA A 17 2.46 5.30 10.35
C ALA A 17 3.22 4.12 9.79
N LEU A 18 4.04 4.32 8.76
CA LEU A 18 4.90 3.31 8.15
C LEU A 18 6.32 3.84 8.09
N LYS A 19 7.29 3.02 8.47
CA LYS A 19 8.69 3.40 8.50
C LYS A 19 9.53 2.33 7.83
N ASP A 20 10.10 2.67 6.66
CA ASP A 20 11.02 1.80 5.92
C ASP A 20 10.50 0.36 5.80
N ILE A 21 9.28 0.22 5.32
CA ILE A 21 8.63 -1.09 5.19
C ILE A 21 9.18 -1.82 3.97
N ASN A 22 9.74 -3.00 4.20
CA ASN A 22 10.19 -3.92 3.17
C ASN A 22 9.41 -5.22 3.33
N LEU A 23 8.45 -5.45 2.43
CA LEU A 23 7.51 -6.55 2.58
C LEU A 23 7.03 -7.01 1.21
N THR A 24 7.01 -8.33 1.01
CA THR A 24 6.42 -8.94 -0.17
C THR A 24 5.24 -9.78 0.27
N ILE A 25 4.09 -9.56 -0.36
CA ILE A 25 2.85 -10.26 -0.02
C ILE A 25 2.37 -10.98 -1.26
N ASP A 26 2.31 -12.31 -1.20
CA ASP A 26 1.71 -13.10 -2.26
C ASP A 26 0.18 -13.05 -2.15
N GLN A 27 -0.48 -13.41 -3.24
CA GLN A 27 -1.94 -13.33 -3.32
C GLN A 27 -2.65 -14.06 -2.17
N GLY A 28 -2.15 -15.22 -1.77
CA GLY A 28 -2.72 -15.99 -0.66
C GLY A 28 -2.40 -15.44 0.72
N GLU A 29 -1.40 -14.56 0.83
CA GLU A 29 -0.94 -14.00 2.10
C GLU A 29 -1.68 -12.71 2.48
N PHE A 30 -2.46 -12.14 1.57
CA PHE A 30 -3.20 -10.91 1.85
C PHE A 30 -4.13 -11.05 3.06
N VAL A 31 -4.68 -12.24 3.25
CA VAL A 31 -5.54 -12.56 4.40
C VAL A 31 -4.77 -12.43 5.72
N ALA A 32 -3.48 -12.75 5.74
CA ALA A 32 -2.65 -12.63 6.93
C ALA A 32 -2.51 -11.17 7.39
N ILE A 33 -2.43 -10.23 6.47
CA ILE A 33 -2.39 -8.80 6.80
C ILE A 33 -3.69 -8.37 7.48
N ILE A 34 -4.82 -8.85 6.97
CA ILE A 34 -6.13 -8.55 7.56
C ILE A 34 -6.21 -9.06 8.99
N GLY A 35 -5.50 -10.14 9.30
CA GLY A 35 -5.43 -10.69 10.65
C GLY A 35 -4.58 -9.90 11.63
N LEU A 36 -3.71 -9.01 11.15
CA LEU A 36 -2.90 -8.16 12.03
C LEU A 36 -3.80 -7.08 12.64
N SER A 37 -3.50 -6.71 13.89
CA SER A 37 -4.24 -5.65 14.56
C SER A 37 -3.41 -4.38 14.62
N GLY A 38 -4.10 -3.22 14.69
CA GLY A 38 -3.47 -1.94 14.90
C GLY A 38 -3.52 -1.00 13.71
N ALA A 39 -3.03 0.23 13.94
CA ALA A 39 -3.09 1.31 12.97
C ALA A 39 -2.26 1.05 11.71
N GLY A 40 -1.14 0.33 11.86
CA GLY A 40 -0.26 -0.01 10.73
C GLY A 40 -0.96 -0.83 9.66
N LYS A 41 -1.81 -1.78 10.06
CA LYS A 41 -2.59 -2.60 9.12
C LYS A 41 -3.50 -1.74 8.25
N SER A 42 -4.25 -0.84 8.86
CA SER A 42 -5.15 0.05 8.13
C SER A 42 -4.38 0.94 7.16
N THR A 43 -3.23 1.45 7.58
CA THR A 43 -2.39 2.28 6.73
C THR A 43 -1.85 1.49 5.54
N LEU A 44 -1.39 0.24 5.76
CA LEU A 44 -0.92 -0.62 4.68
C LEU A 44 -2.01 -0.83 3.63
N ILE A 45 -3.21 -1.17 4.06
CA ILE A 45 -4.33 -1.40 3.15
C ILE A 45 -4.66 -0.13 2.36
N ARG A 46 -4.68 1.03 3.02
CA ARG A 46 -5.00 2.29 2.36
C ARG A 46 -3.95 2.71 1.35
N THR A 47 -2.68 2.36 1.57
CA THR A 47 -1.65 2.64 0.58
C THR A 47 -1.73 1.69 -0.61
N ILE A 48 -2.11 0.42 -0.40
CA ILE A 48 -2.26 -0.55 -1.48
C ILE A 48 -3.35 -0.12 -2.46
N ASN A 49 -4.51 0.30 -1.98
CA ASN A 49 -5.60 0.76 -2.85
C ASN A 49 -5.52 2.25 -3.16
N ARG A 50 -4.45 2.87 -2.71
CA ARG A 50 -4.13 4.28 -2.95
C ARG A 50 -5.17 5.27 -2.46
N MET A 51 -5.84 4.94 -1.38
CA MET A 51 -6.64 5.92 -0.64
C MET A 51 -5.74 6.94 0.04
N HIS A 52 -4.52 6.52 0.43
CA HIS A 52 -3.47 7.40 0.93
C HIS A 52 -2.19 7.14 0.15
N ASP A 53 -1.49 8.19 -0.26
CA ASP A 53 -0.23 8.06 -0.97
C ASP A 53 0.91 7.79 0.01
N ILE A 54 1.87 6.96 -0.42
CA ILE A 54 3.11 6.77 0.34
C ILE A 54 3.94 8.05 0.29
N THR A 55 4.74 8.28 1.34
CA THR A 55 5.61 9.46 1.42
C THR A 55 6.95 9.19 0.76
N GLU A 56 7.48 7.97 0.95
CA GLU A 56 8.76 7.55 0.39
C GLU A 56 8.69 6.09 -0.03
N GLY A 57 9.62 5.68 -0.90
CA GLY A 57 9.75 4.29 -1.32
C GLY A 57 8.96 3.96 -2.57
N LYS A 58 8.82 2.67 -2.83
CA LYS A 58 8.13 2.16 -4.01
C LYS A 58 7.15 1.06 -3.61
N LEU A 59 5.93 1.17 -4.09
CA LEU A 59 4.89 0.15 -3.87
C LEU A 59 4.41 -0.36 -5.22
N THR A 60 4.53 -1.66 -5.44
CA THR A 60 4.06 -2.29 -6.67
C THR A 60 3.02 -3.35 -6.35
N VAL A 61 2.04 -3.48 -7.23
CA VAL A 61 1.03 -4.53 -7.20
C VAL A 61 1.03 -5.20 -8.56
N ASP A 62 1.35 -6.48 -8.61
CA ASP A 62 1.49 -7.24 -9.86
C ASP A 62 2.37 -6.51 -10.89
N ASP A 63 3.54 -6.05 -10.43
CA ASP A 63 4.55 -5.32 -11.19
C ASP A 63 4.11 -3.92 -11.66
N ILE A 64 2.97 -3.43 -11.18
CA ILE A 64 2.50 -2.08 -11.47
C ILE A 64 2.87 -1.16 -10.32
N ASP A 65 3.61 -0.08 -10.60
CA ASP A 65 3.89 0.96 -9.62
C ASP A 65 2.61 1.76 -9.40
N VAL A 66 1.99 1.60 -8.23
CA VAL A 66 0.68 2.20 -7.95
C VAL A 66 0.72 3.72 -7.95
N MET A 67 1.89 4.31 -7.69
CA MET A 67 2.02 5.77 -7.66
C MET A 67 1.99 6.39 -9.07
N THR A 68 2.13 5.57 -10.12
CA THR A 68 2.03 6.05 -11.50
C THR A 68 0.61 6.04 -12.06
N LEU A 69 -0.34 5.48 -11.31
CA LEU A 69 -1.71 5.34 -11.77
C LEU A 69 -2.49 6.64 -11.56
N HIS A 70 -3.28 7.03 -12.57
CA HIS A 70 -4.12 8.22 -12.51
C HIS A 70 -5.44 7.99 -13.25
N GLY A 71 -6.48 8.73 -12.86
CA GLY A 71 -7.75 8.77 -13.57
C GLY A 71 -8.39 7.40 -13.74
N ALA A 72 -8.72 7.05 -14.99
CA ALA A 72 -9.41 5.79 -15.31
C ALA A 72 -8.58 4.56 -14.95
N ALA A 73 -7.25 4.62 -15.14
CA ALA A 73 -6.37 3.53 -14.79
C ALA A 73 -6.39 3.25 -13.28
N LEU A 74 -6.41 4.31 -12.47
CA LEU A 74 -6.49 4.17 -11.02
C LEU A 74 -7.84 3.60 -10.59
N ARG A 75 -8.94 4.05 -11.20
CA ARG A 75 -10.26 3.51 -10.91
C ARG A 75 -10.37 2.03 -11.25
N LYS A 76 -9.82 1.62 -12.40
CA LYS A 76 -9.79 0.23 -12.82
C LYS A 76 -8.97 -0.62 -11.85
N PHE A 77 -7.83 -0.11 -11.43
CA PHE A 77 -6.97 -0.77 -10.45
C PHE A 77 -7.69 -0.99 -9.12
N ARG A 78 -8.38 0.01 -8.60
CA ARG A 78 -9.14 -0.09 -7.36
C ARG A 78 -10.22 -1.15 -7.44
N ARG A 79 -10.88 -1.27 -8.58
CA ARG A 79 -11.90 -2.32 -8.79
C ARG A 79 -11.29 -3.71 -8.80
N HIS A 80 -10.05 -3.83 -9.30
CA HIS A 80 -9.37 -5.11 -9.38
C HIS A 80 -8.98 -5.65 -8.01
N ILE A 81 -8.56 -4.80 -7.09
CA ILE A 81 -8.14 -5.21 -5.75
C ILE A 81 -9.22 -5.03 -4.69
N GLY A 82 -10.24 -4.33 -5.04
CA GLY A 82 -11.23 -3.86 -4.12
C GLY A 82 -12.30 -4.54 -3.70
#